data_5cf0acf7639a4129dfe2343b01af4a61
#
_entry.id   5cf0acf7639a4129dfe2343b01af4a61
#
_cell.length_a   1.000
_cell.length_b   1.000
_cell.length_c   1.000
_cell.angle_alpha   90.00
_cell.angle_beta   90.00
_cell.angle_gamma   90.00
#
_symmetry.space_group_name_H-M   'P 1'
#
loop_
_entity.id
_entity.type
_entity.pdbx_description
1 polymer ?
#
loop_
_entity_poly.entity_id
_entity_poly.type
_entity_poly.pdbx_seq_one_letter_code
_entity_poly.pdbx_strand_id
1 'polypeptide(L)'
;EQGHDVVGFELVRHAVESFFRERKVEPKKESLGRHRKYTSSPFTVIQGDLFDIGEKTVQADAWYDRAAMIALPNDVRAAYVEQLRRQTKPGAVGLLITYAYPQHEMEGPPFALHDEDVRRFYTDGFEVDQLDHVELEDERERGLSSITLSVFKITRV
;
A
#
# COMPACT_ATOMS: atom_id res chain seq x y z
N GLU A 1 7.91 1.87 17.41
CA GLU A 1 6.73 1.43 18.17
C GLU A 1 6.05 2.63 18.79
N GLN A 2 5.15 3.24 18.02
CA GLN A 2 4.51 4.53 18.35
C GLN A 2 3.14 4.35 19.01
N GLY A 3 2.77 3.11 19.42
CA GLY A 3 1.49 2.81 20.07
C GLY A 3 0.29 2.73 19.12
N HIS A 4 0.52 2.56 17.83
CA HIS A 4 -0.57 2.38 16.86
C HIS A 4 -0.96 0.91 16.74
N ASP A 5 -2.26 0.64 16.61
CA ASP A 5 -2.74 -0.63 16.11
C ASP A 5 -2.57 -0.69 14.58
N VAL A 6 -1.94 -1.74 14.09
CA VAL A 6 -1.58 -1.87 12.68
C VAL A 6 -2.35 -3.03 12.06
N VAL A 7 -3.04 -2.77 10.95
CA VAL A 7 -3.69 -3.79 10.13
C VAL A 7 -2.95 -3.90 8.78
N GLY A 8 -2.42 -5.08 8.50
CA GLY A 8 -1.81 -5.42 7.22
C GLY A 8 -2.70 -6.36 6.40
N PHE A 9 -2.59 -6.25 5.08
CA PHE A 9 -3.18 -7.21 4.15
C PHE A 9 -2.07 -7.99 3.47
N GLU A 10 -2.21 -9.30 3.38
CA GLU A 10 -1.21 -10.17 2.75
C GLU A 10 -1.92 -11.35 2.06
N LEU A 11 -1.66 -11.53 0.79
CA LEU A 11 -2.23 -12.62 0.00
C LEU A 11 -1.62 -13.98 0.38
N VAL A 12 -0.30 -14.01 0.60
CA VAL A 12 0.48 -15.23 0.77
C VAL A 12 0.48 -15.68 2.23
N ARG A 13 -0.16 -16.80 2.50
CA ARG A 13 -0.24 -17.38 3.85
C ARG A 13 1.13 -17.57 4.51
N HIS A 14 2.12 -18.04 3.76
CA HIS A 14 3.47 -18.26 4.29
C HIS A 14 4.12 -16.96 4.79
N ALA A 15 3.90 -15.84 4.11
CA ALA A 15 4.41 -14.53 4.53
C ALA A 15 3.79 -14.11 5.87
N VAL A 16 2.46 -14.30 6.04
CA VAL A 16 1.77 -14.04 7.32
C VAL A 16 2.35 -14.89 8.45
N GLU A 17 2.51 -16.19 8.23
CA GLU A 17 3.05 -17.09 9.24
C GLU A 17 4.50 -16.77 9.60
N SER A 18 5.31 -16.37 8.62
CA SER A 18 6.70 -15.92 8.83
C SER A 18 6.76 -14.63 9.64
N PHE A 19 5.89 -13.66 9.34
CA PHE A 19 5.80 -12.39 10.07
C PHE A 19 5.62 -12.60 11.59
N PHE A 20 4.71 -13.48 12.00
CA PHE A 20 4.48 -13.75 13.43
C PHE A 20 5.57 -14.63 14.03
N ARG A 21 6.09 -15.60 13.29
CA ARG A 21 7.19 -16.47 13.74
C ARG A 21 8.47 -15.69 14.02
N GLU A 22 8.84 -14.75 13.16
CA GLU A 22 10.03 -13.88 13.36
C GLU A 22 9.90 -13.00 14.59
N ARG A 23 8.70 -12.60 14.94
CA ARG A 23 8.38 -11.87 16.18
C ARG A 23 8.26 -12.76 17.41
N LYS A 24 8.35 -14.09 17.24
CA LYS A 24 8.21 -15.09 18.31
C LYS A 24 6.89 -14.98 19.06
N VAL A 25 5.82 -14.69 18.34
CA VAL A 25 4.45 -14.62 18.89
C VAL A 25 3.52 -15.58 18.15
N GLU A 26 2.57 -16.17 18.88
CA GLU A 26 1.50 -17.00 18.30
C GLU A 26 0.24 -16.15 18.16
N PRO A 27 -0.21 -15.84 16.93
CA PRO A 27 -1.39 -15.02 16.74
C PRO A 27 -2.69 -15.80 16.98
N LYS A 28 -3.70 -15.12 17.50
CA LYS A 28 -5.08 -15.60 17.43
C LYS A 28 -5.51 -15.67 15.97
N LYS A 29 -6.15 -16.78 15.56
CA LYS A 29 -6.60 -17.01 14.19
C LYS A 29 -8.13 -17.08 14.14
N GLU A 30 -8.72 -16.27 13.29
CA GLU A 30 -10.19 -16.19 13.13
C GLU A 30 -10.55 -16.25 11.63
N SER A 31 -11.70 -16.86 11.31
CA SER A 31 -12.24 -16.82 9.96
C SER A 31 -12.92 -15.47 9.71
N LEU A 32 -12.69 -14.88 8.52
CA LEU A 32 -13.31 -13.65 8.07
C LEU A 32 -13.84 -13.85 6.63
N GLY A 33 -14.92 -14.59 6.49
CA GLY A 33 -15.44 -15.00 5.19
C GLY A 33 -14.44 -15.86 4.43
N ARG A 34 -13.99 -15.37 3.27
CA ARG A 34 -12.93 -16.00 2.45
C ARG A 34 -11.53 -15.75 2.98
N HIS A 35 -11.38 -14.80 3.90
CA HIS A 35 -10.12 -14.36 4.47
C HIS A 35 -9.88 -15.03 5.82
N ARG A 36 -8.66 -14.93 6.31
CA ARG A 36 -8.28 -15.32 7.66
C ARG A 36 -7.60 -14.17 8.37
N LYS A 37 -8.07 -13.85 9.56
CA LYS A 37 -7.54 -12.80 10.42
C LYS A 37 -6.59 -13.41 11.44
N TYR A 38 -5.39 -12.85 11.53
CA TYR A 38 -4.35 -13.19 12.49
C TYR A 38 -4.09 -11.98 13.37
N THR A 39 -4.20 -12.13 14.70
CA THR A 39 -4.07 -11.01 15.63
C THR A 39 -3.10 -11.34 16.76
N SER A 40 -2.12 -10.48 16.94
CA SER A 40 -1.24 -10.40 18.11
C SER A 40 -0.88 -8.92 18.31
N SER A 41 -1.53 -8.27 19.29
CA SER A 41 -1.41 -6.81 19.50
C SER A 41 0.06 -6.34 19.50
N PRO A 42 0.38 -5.22 18.83
CA PRO A 42 -0.53 -4.30 18.15
C PRO A 42 -0.83 -4.66 16.68
N PHE A 43 -0.50 -5.87 16.23
CA PHE A 43 -0.60 -6.28 14.83
C PHE A 43 -1.82 -7.15 14.55
N THR A 44 -2.51 -6.82 13.49
CA THR A 44 -3.51 -7.67 12.83
C THR A 44 -3.10 -7.85 11.37
N VAL A 45 -3.09 -9.08 10.86
CA VAL A 45 -2.89 -9.35 9.44
C VAL A 45 -4.11 -10.08 8.89
N ILE A 46 -4.69 -9.55 7.84
CA ILE A 46 -5.79 -10.17 7.09
C ILE A 46 -5.19 -10.86 5.88
N GLN A 47 -5.20 -12.19 5.92
CA GLN A 47 -4.69 -13.03 4.84
C GLN A 47 -5.78 -13.27 3.82
N GLY A 48 -5.51 -12.94 2.57
CA GLY A 48 -6.38 -13.10 1.44
C GLY A 48 -6.24 -11.95 0.44
N ASP A 49 -7.06 -11.98 -0.61
CA ASP A 49 -7.04 -10.94 -1.63
C ASP A 49 -7.68 -9.65 -1.11
N LEU A 50 -6.94 -8.55 -1.17
CA LEU A 50 -7.42 -7.23 -0.78
C LEU A 50 -8.65 -6.80 -1.60
N PHE A 51 -8.72 -7.19 -2.86
CA PHE A 51 -9.84 -6.81 -3.75
C PHE A 51 -11.16 -7.52 -3.41
N ASP A 52 -11.09 -8.64 -2.71
CA ASP A 52 -12.27 -9.42 -2.27
C ASP A 52 -12.75 -9.04 -0.86
N ILE A 53 -12.08 -8.11 -0.18
CA ILE A 53 -12.47 -7.75 1.19
C ILE A 53 -13.72 -6.88 1.19
N GLY A 54 -14.63 -7.16 2.14
CA GLY A 54 -15.85 -6.40 2.32
C GLY A 54 -15.61 -4.94 2.74
N GLU A 55 -16.54 -4.07 2.39
CA GLU A 55 -16.48 -2.67 2.79
C GLU A 55 -16.42 -2.52 4.32
N LYS A 56 -15.71 -1.49 4.77
CA LYS A 56 -15.62 -1.12 6.19
C LYS A 56 -15.10 -2.23 7.11
N THR A 57 -14.36 -3.20 6.57
CA THR A 57 -13.80 -4.28 7.39
C THR A 57 -12.73 -3.74 8.36
N VAL A 58 -11.97 -2.73 7.97
CA VAL A 58 -10.94 -2.11 8.81
C VAL A 58 -11.36 -0.71 9.17
N GLN A 59 -11.69 0.25 8.60
CA GLN A 59 -11.95 1.64 9.03
C GLN A 59 -10.73 2.29 9.69
N ALA A 60 -9.63 2.30 8.94
CA ALA A 60 -8.37 2.90 9.39
C ALA A 60 -8.44 4.43 9.41
N ASP A 61 -7.70 5.03 10.36
CA ASP A 61 -7.51 6.49 10.46
C ASP A 61 -6.30 6.96 9.61
N ALA A 62 -5.44 6.04 9.20
CA ALA A 62 -4.30 6.31 8.34
C ALA A 62 -3.90 5.05 7.55
N TRP A 63 -3.14 5.24 6.46
CA TRP A 63 -2.50 4.14 5.74
C TRP A 63 -1.09 4.50 5.29
N TYR A 64 -0.27 3.48 5.10
CA TYR A 64 1.08 3.61 4.58
C TYR A 64 1.26 2.70 3.36
N ASP A 65 1.67 3.28 2.26
CA ASP A 65 1.95 2.58 1.01
C ASP A 65 3.33 2.98 0.48
N ARG A 66 4.26 2.06 0.57
CA ARG A 66 5.61 2.22 0.01
C ARG A 66 5.86 1.34 -1.22
N ALA A 67 5.15 0.23 -1.30
CA ALA A 67 5.45 -0.78 -2.32
C ALA A 67 4.20 -1.44 -2.90
N ALA A 68 3.01 -1.27 -2.33
CA ALA A 68 1.82 -1.95 -2.80
C ALA A 68 1.36 -1.40 -4.16
N MET A 69 1.13 -0.10 -4.28
CA MET A 69 0.63 0.49 -5.51
C MET A 69 1.61 0.36 -6.69
N ILE A 70 2.92 0.46 -6.45
CA ILE A 70 3.95 0.28 -7.49
C ILE A 70 4.18 -1.19 -7.87
N ALA A 71 3.76 -2.14 -7.04
CA ALA A 71 3.77 -3.56 -7.39
C ALA A 71 2.58 -3.97 -8.26
N LEU A 72 1.55 -3.14 -8.36
CA LEU A 72 0.35 -3.41 -9.12
C LEU A 72 0.45 -2.90 -10.56
N PRO A 73 0.04 -3.70 -11.56
CA PRO A 73 -0.14 -3.22 -12.94
C PRO A 73 -1.14 -2.06 -13.00
N ASN A 74 -1.00 -1.22 -14.02
CA ASN A 74 -1.77 0.02 -14.14
C ASN A 74 -3.30 -0.19 -14.17
N ASP A 75 -3.77 -1.28 -14.76
CA ASP A 75 -5.18 -1.62 -14.93
C ASP A 75 -5.92 -1.95 -13.63
N VAL A 76 -5.21 -2.35 -12.57
CA VAL A 76 -5.81 -2.65 -11.25
C VAL A 76 -5.65 -1.54 -10.21
N ARG A 77 -4.88 -0.50 -10.50
CA ARG A 77 -4.60 0.59 -9.54
C ARG A 77 -5.84 1.39 -9.14
N ALA A 78 -6.77 1.61 -10.08
CA ALA A 78 -8.03 2.28 -9.74
C ALA A 78 -8.87 1.47 -8.74
N ALA A 79 -8.93 0.14 -8.89
CA ALA A 79 -9.59 -0.74 -7.94
C ALA A 79 -8.88 -0.76 -6.57
N TYR A 80 -7.56 -0.66 -6.56
CA TYR A 80 -6.77 -0.54 -5.34
C TYR A 80 -7.10 0.75 -4.56
N VAL A 81 -7.15 1.90 -5.24
CA VAL A 81 -7.51 3.19 -4.61
C VAL A 81 -8.94 3.16 -4.09
N GLU A 82 -9.87 2.53 -4.81
CA GLU A 82 -11.24 2.33 -4.34
C GLU A 82 -11.30 1.45 -3.08
N GLN A 83 -10.46 0.41 -2.98
CA GLN A 83 -10.35 -0.37 -1.76
C GLN A 83 -9.79 0.45 -0.58
N LEU A 84 -8.77 1.28 -0.80
CA LEU A 84 -8.30 2.19 0.24
C LEU A 84 -9.44 3.10 0.73
N ARG A 85 -10.23 3.64 -0.19
CA ARG A 85 -11.40 4.46 0.14
C ARG A 85 -12.42 3.71 1.00
N ARG A 86 -12.68 2.43 0.71
CA ARG A 86 -13.63 1.58 1.47
C ARG A 86 -13.12 1.19 2.84
N GLN A 87 -11.81 1.05 3.01
CA GLN A 87 -11.19 0.57 4.25
C GLN A 87 -10.73 1.68 5.19
N THR A 88 -10.85 2.93 4.79
CA THR A 88 -10.45 4.10 5.58
C THR A 88 -11.65 4.98 5.94
N LYS A 89 -11.52 5.77 6.99
CA LYS A 89 -12.54 6.76 7.41
C LYS A 89 -12.39 8.06 6.63
N PRO A 90 -13.45 8.86 6.47
CA PRO A 90 -13.31 10.27 6.09
C PRO A 90 -12.30 10.97 7.03
N GLY A 91 -11.42 11.79 6.48
CA GLY A 91 -10.33 12.43 7.21
C GLY A 91 -9.09 11.57 7.41
N ALA A 92 -9.10 10.29 7.02
CA ALA A 92 -7.91 9.44 7.09
C ALA A 92 -6.78 9.97 6.22
N VAL A 93 -5.55 9.82 6.70
CA VAL A 93 -4.34 10.31 6.03
C VAL A 93 -3.47 9.14 5.56
N GLY A 94 -3.13 9.14 4.28
CA GLY A 94 -2.18 8.22 3.67
C GLY A 94 -0.82 8.84 3.44
N LEU A 95 0.22 8.04 3.59
CA LEU A 95 1.55 8.34 3.10
C LEU A 95 1.88 7.35 1.98
N LEU A 96 1.99 7.87 0.75
CA LEU A 96 2.34 7.10 -0.44
C LEU A 96 3.74 7.47 -0.90
N ILE A 97 4.59 6.47 -1.14
CA ILE A 97 5.92 6.62 -1.74
C ILE A 97 5.92 5.93 -3.10
N THR A 98 6.30 6.67 -4.14
CA THR A 98 6.30 6.20 -5.53
C THR A 98 7.69 6.19 -6.13
N TYR A 99 7.87 5.37 -7.18
CA TYR A 99 9.00 5.43 -8.08
C TYR A 99 8.49 5.72 -9.49
N ALA A 100 9.14 6.67 -10.17
CA ALA A 100 8.88 6.96 -11.57
C ALA A 100 10.17 6.84 -12.38
N TYR A 101 10.07 6.13 -13.50
CA TYR A 101 11.15 5.89 -14.46
C TYR A 101 10.52 5.63 -15.85
N PRO A 102 11.27 5.67 -16.97
CA PRO A 102 10.73 5.29 -18.26
C PRO A 102 10.33 3.81 -18.27
N GLN A 103 9.04 3.51 -18.27
CA GLN A 103 8.51 2.14 -18.08
C GLN A 103 9.04 1.13 -19.11
N HIS A 104 9.44 1.58 -20.30
CA HIS A 104 10.00 0.70 -21.34
C HIS A 104 11.41 0.20 -21.02
N GLU A 105 12.10 0.78 -20.02
CA GLU A 105 13.45 0.39 -19.59
C GLU A 105 13.42 -0.74 -18.56
N MET A 106 12.28 -1.00 -17.90
CA MET A 106 12.14 -2.10 -16.94
C MET A 106 10.69 -2.62 -16.92
N GLU A 107 10.53 -3.95 -16.99
CA GLU A 107 9.19 -4.56 -17.06
C GLU A 107 8.36 -4.41 -15.79
N GLY A 108 9.01 -4.35 -14.63
CA GLY A 108 8.34 -4.36 -13.31
C GLY A 108 8.02 -5.79 -12.81
N PRO A 109 7.49 -5.97 -11.56
CA PRO A 109 7.44 -4.94 -10.55
C PRO A 109 8.83 -4.52 -9.99
N PRO A 110 9.00 -3.31 -9.47
CA PRO A 110 8.01 -2.24 -9.39
C PRO A 110 7.67 -1.65 -10.75
N PHE A 111 6.41 -1.27 -10.97
CA PHE A 111 5.98 -0.52 -12.16
C PHE A 111 6.08 0.98 -11.89
N ALA A 112 6.46 1.74 -12.90
CA ALA A 112 6.53 3.19 -12.80
C ALA A 112 5.17 3.78 -12.38
N LEU A 113 5.21 4.79 -11.51
CA LEU A 113 4.06 5.54 -11.07
C LEU A 113 4.45 7.03 -10.99
N HIS A 114 4.09 7.77 -12.04
CA HIS A 114 4.42 9.19 -12.16
C HIS A 114 3.47 10.06 -11.30
N ASP A 115 3.92 11.25 -10.95
CA ASP A 115 3.18 12.18 -10.08
C ASP A 115 1.78 12.53 -10.65
N GLU A 116 1.67 12.65 -11.97
CA GLU A 116 0.41 12.89 -12.66
C GLU A 116 -0.56 11.69 -12.55
N ASP A 117 -0.04 10.46 -12.57
CA ASP A 117 -0.83 9.25 -12.38
C ASP A 117 -1.39 9.18 -10.95
N VAL A 118 -0.59 9.54 -9.94
CA VAL A 118 -1.06 9.61 -8.55
C VAL A 118 -2.26 10.57 -8.47
N ARG A 119 -2.13 11.78 -9.00
CA ARG A 119 -3.23 12.77 -9.01
C ARG A 119 -4.46 12.27 -9.75
N ARG A 120 -4.28 11.55 -10.84
CA ARG A 120 -5.37 10.96 -11.62
C ARG A 120 -6.10 9.83 -10.86
N PHE A 121 -5.36 8.93 -10.19
CA PHE A 121 -5.97 7.82 -9.46
C PHE A 121 -6.68 8.27 -8.18
N TYR A 122 -6.18 9.31 -7.53
CA TYR A 122 -6.76 9.85 -6.30
C TYR A 122 -7.65 11.09 -6.52
N THR A 123 -8.26 11.24 -7.70
CA THR A 123 -9.11 12.39 -8.04
C THR A 123 -10.40 12.41 -7.22
N ASP A 124 -11.05 11.26 -7.03
CA ASP A 124 -12.36 11.13 -6.41
C ASP A 124 -12.25 10.77 -4.92
N GLY A 125 -12.71 11.68 -4.06
CA GLY A 125 -12.78 11.46 -2.61
C GLY A 125 -11.45 11.56 -1.88
N PHE A 126 -10.42 12.17 -2.50
CA PHE A 126 -9.12 12.41 -1.90
C PHE A 126 -8.55 13.78 -2.28
N GLU A 127 -7.78 14.35 -1.35
CA GLU A 127 -6.87 15.47 -1.60
C GLU A 127 -5.43 14.95 -1.63
N VAL A 128 -4.62 15.44 -2.57
CA VAL A 128 -3.25 14.97 -2.82
C VAL A 128 -2.26 16.12 -2.68
N ASP A 129 -1.43 16.04 -1.64
CA ASP A 129 -0.32 16.96 -1.37
C ASP A 129 1.00 16.24 -1.67
N GLN A 130 1.81 16.76 -2.56
CA GLN A 130 3.18 16.27 -2.78
C GLN A 130 4.10 16.86 -1.72
N LEU A 131 4.73 16.01 -0.92
CA LEU A 131 5.60 16.42 0.18
C LEU A 131 7.06 16.49 -0.24
N ASP A 132 7.48 15.59 -1.15
CA ASP A 132 8.86 15.49 -1.60
C ASP A 132 8.94 14.92 -3.01
N HIS A 133 10.03 15.25 -3.73
CA HIS A 133 10.35 14.73 -5.05
C HIS A 133 11.86 14.76 -5.24
N VAL A 134 12.48 13.59 -5.36
CA VAL A 134 13.94 13.44 -5.40
C VAL A 134 14.34 12.61 -6.60
N GLU A 135 15.33 13.08 -7.36
CA GLU A 135 16.01 12.27 -8.36
C GLU A 135 17.05 11.37 -7.68
N LEU A 136 17.00 10.07 -7.97
CA LEU A 136 17.87 9.07 -7.37
C LEU A 136 19.05 8.78 -8.31
N GLU A 137 20.15 9.48 -8.13
CA GLU A 137 21.35 9.34 -8.99
C GLU A 137 22.00 7.96 -8.87
N ASP A 138 22.05 7.40 -7.65
CA ASP A 138 22.69 6.12 -7.36
C ASP A 138 21.95 4.91 -7.99
N GLU A 139 20.67 5.06 -8.31
CA GLU A 139 19.85 3.99 -8.90
C GLU A 139 20.05 3.86 -10.43
N ARG A 140 20.78 4.78 -11.06
CA ARG A 140 21.17 4.71 -12.49
C ARG A 140 22.05 3.49 -12.78
N GLU A 141 22.73 2.93 -11.79
CA GLU A 141 23.49 1.69 -11.92
C GLU A 141 22.61 0.48 -12.32
N ARG A 142 21.29 0.57 -12.13
CA ARG A 142 20.32 -0.43 -12.61
C ARG A 142 20.03 -0.38 -14.10
N GLY A 143 20.69 0.53 -14.84
CA GLY A 143 20.50 0.70 -16.28
C GLY A 143 19.31 1.58 -16.67
N LEU A 144 18.69 2.28 -15.70
CA LEU A 144 17.62 3.24 -15.95
C LEU A 144 18.21 4.59 -16.32
N SER A 145 17.64 5.26 -17.34
CA SER A 145 18.07 6.59 -17.77
C SER A 145 17.73 7.67 -16.75
N SER A 146 16.65 7.49 -16.01
CA SER A 146 16.23 8.34 -14.89
C SER A 146 15.37 7.55 -13.92
N ILE A 147 15.44 7.92 -12.65
CA ILE A 147 14.53 7.40 -11.62
C ILE A 147 14.28 8.50 -10.59
N THR A 148 13.02 8.72 -10.26
CA THR A 148 12.61 9.66 -9.22
C THR A 148 11.81 8.96 -8.14
N LEU A 149 11.92 9.45 -6.93
CA LEU A 149 11.09 9.08 -5.79
C LEU A 149 10.23 10.27 -5.42
N SER A 150 8.92 10.06 -5.30
CA SER A 150 8.02 11.08 -4.78
C SER A 150 7.30 10.59 -3.53
N VAL A 151 7.04 11.52 -2.62
CA VAL A 151 6.30 11.28 -1.38
C VAL A 151 5.03 12.12 -1.39
N PHE A 152 3.90 11.48 -1.19
CA PHE A 152 2.59 12.14 -1.15
C PHE A 152 1.92 11.93 0.19
N LYS A 153 1.32 13.00 0.70
CA LYS A 153 0.26 12.93 1.69
C LYS A 153 -1.07 12.92 0.96
N ILE A 154 -1.90 11.93 1.25
CA ILE A 154 -3.20 11.76 0.63
C ILE A 154 -4.25 11.78 1.73
N THR A 155 -5.18 12.72 1.67
CA THR A 155 -6.23 12.86 2.67
C THR A 155 -7.57 12.43 2.08
N ARG A 156 -8.27 11.51 2.73
CA ARG A 156 -9.62 11.12 2.32
C ARG A 156 -10.63 12.22 2.70
N VAL A 157 -11.36 12.75 1.74
CA VAL A 157 -12.43 13.73 1.94
C VAL A 157 -13.81 13.09 1.98
#